data_9d52ff97bbb1d29bd030f737677af486
#
_entry.id   9d52ff97bbb1d29bd030f737677af486
#
_cell.length_a   1.000
_cell.length_b   1.000
_cell.length_c   1.000
_cell.angle_alpha   90.00
_cell.angle_beta   90.00
_cell.angle_gamma   90.00
#
_symmetry.space_group_name_H-M   'P 1'
#
loop_
_entity.id
_entity.type
_entity.pdbx_description
1 polymer ?
#
loop_
_entity_poly.entity_id
_entity_poly.type
_entity_poly.pdbx_seq_one_letter_code
_entity_poly.pdbx_strand_id
1 'polypeptide(L)'
;MTTPKSEELYLDSRTAMYLQATQFVSDLHQRASFDTPTLLSGLIAGAAESVQGAQYAGITVTQRRRGIDTAAATHRYPVLLDEIQGRYQQGPCLTAAALQERVRVDDLVRDDRWPLYRGAALKQTPIRSILSFGMYKEGVSSAALNFYAESPNVFDDESVNLGLIFATHAALVWNMMRRDQQFRVALVSRDIIGQAKGRLMERLGIDAAEAFERLKQMSQYANTPIAQVAQRVTGGDSSLVK
;
A
#
# COMPACT_ATOMS: atom_id res chain seq x y z
N MET A 1 26.36 24.43 34.47
CA MET A 1 25.04 25.11 34.51
C MET A 1 24.61 25.30 33.05
N THR A 2 23.94 24.35 32.49
CA THR A 2 23.32 24.40 31.14
C THR A 2 22.09 25.27 31.22
N THR A 3 22.03 26.28 30.40
CA THR A 3 21.02 27.33 30.42
C THR A 3 19.66 26.79 29.99
N PRO A 4 18.57 27.04 30.70
CA PRO A 4 17.19 26.55 30.38
C PRO A 4 16.66 27.05 29.04
N LYS A 5 17.24 28.07 28.43
CA LYS A 5 16.87 28.66 27.15
C LYS A 5 17.12 27.75 25.94
N SER A 6 18.07 26.84 26.00
CA SER A 6 18.36 25.94 24.86
C SER A 6 17.42 24.75 24.80
N GLU A 7 16.93 24.25 25.93
CA GLU A 7 15.93 23.16 25.96
C GLU A 7 14.55 23.64 25.56
N GLU A 8 14.11 24.82 25.99
CA GLU A 8 12.83 25.42 25.57
C GLU A 8 12.80 25.73 24.07
N LEU A 9 13.89 26.23 23.50
CA LEU A 9 13.99 26.50 22.06
C LEU A 9 13.97 25.20 21.23
N TYR A 10 14.55 24.13 21.76
CA TYR A 10 14.59 22.83 21.11
C TYR A 10 13.24 22.11 21.17
N LEU A 11 12.51 22.24 22.28
CA LEU A 11 11.13 21.77 22.45
C LEU A 11 10.16 22.53 21.53
N ASP A 12 10.37 23.81 21.32
CA ASP A 12 9.50 24.65 20.48
C ASP A 12 9.71 24.32 18.98
N SER A 13 10.95 24.12 18.53
CA SER A 13 11.24 23.72 17.15
C SER A 13 10.71 22.32 16.79
N ARG A 14 10.80 21.36 17.73
CA ARG A 14 10.24 20.01 17.54
C ARG A 14 8.70 20.04 17.48
N THR A 15 8.09 20.78 18.38
CA THR A 15 6.63 20.96 18.41
C THR A 15 6.14 21.63 17.12
N ALA A 16 6.85 22.66 16.64
CA ALA A 16 6.54 23.32 15.38
C ALA A 16 6.60 22.38 14.17
N MET A 17 7.59 21.50 14.14
CA MET A 17 7.75 20.54 13.04
C MET A 17 6.64 19.47 13.02
N TYR A 18 6.24 18.95 14.21
CA TYR A 18 5.10 18.03 14.30
C TYR A 18 3.78 18.70 13.92
N LEU A 19 3.59 19.97 14.32
CA LEU A 19 2.43 20.76 13.92
C LEU A 19 2.42 20.98 12.39
N GLN A 20 3.56 21.32 11.78
CA GLN A 20 3.66 21.47 10.33
C GLN A 20 3.35 20.17 9.58
N ALA A 21 3.88 19.04 10.03
CA ALA A 21 3.57 17.73 9.43
C ALA A 21 2.07 17.41 9.54
N THR A 22 1.47 17.65 10.70
CA THR A 22 0.02 17.44 10.93
C THR A 22 -0.83 18.38 10.08
N GLN A 23 -0.42 19.66 9.97
CA GLN A 23 -1.10 20.65 9.15
C GLN A 23 -1.02 20.30 7.66
N PHE A 24 0.18 19.93 7.18
CA PHE A 24 0.38 19.47 5.80
C PHE A 24 -0.55 18.30 5.45
N VAL A 25 -0.65 17.31 6.33
CA VAL A 25 -1.54 16.16 6.12
C VAL A 25 -3.01 16.59 6.13
N SER A 26 -3.40 17.50 7.04
CA SER A 26 -4.75 18.05 7.09
C SER A 26 -5.12 18.80 5.82
N ASP A 27 -4.24 19.68 5.35
CA ASP A 27 -4.43 20.45 4.11
C ASP A 27 -4.51 19.54 2.88
N LEU A 28 -3.71 18.48 2.86
CA LEU A 28 -3.73 17.50 1.81
C LEU A 28 -5.09 16.77 1.76
N HIS A 29 -5.65 16.39 2.91
CA HIS A 29 -6.97 15.77 3.01
C HIS A 29 -8.10 16.72 2.56
N GLN A 30 -8.02 18.00 2.88
CA GLN A 30 -9.01 18.99 2.46
C GLN A 30 -8.97 19.29 0.96
N ARG A 31 -7.79 19.29 0.35
CA ARG A 31 -7.59 19.54 -1.09
C ARG A 31 -7.92 18.31 -1.96
N ALA A 32 -7.78 17.13 -1.42
CA ALA A 32 -8.04 15.88 -2.15
C ALA A 32 -9.52 15.55 -2.22
N SER A 33 -10.29 16.43 -2.85
CA SER A 33 -11.73 16.24 -2.94
C SER A 33 -12.14 14.94 -3.62
N PHE A 34 -11.32 14.25 -4.47
CA PHE A 34 -11.82 13.11 -5.26
C PHE A 34 -10.80 12.12 -5.85
N ASP A 35 -9.49 12.31 -5.70
CA ASP A 35 -8.51 11.37 -6.27
C ASP A 35 -7.51 10.84 -5.22
N THR A 36 -7.83 9.67 -4.69
CA THR A 36 -7.06 9.04 -3.63
C THR A 36 -5.63 8.63 -4.04
N PRO A 37 -5.34 8.19 -5.29
CA PRO A 37 -3.97 7.97 -5.76
C PRO A 37 -3.12 9.25 -5.75
N THR A 38 -3.67 10.38 -6.19
CA THR A 38 -2.99 11.69 -6.14
C THR A 38 -2.72 12.11 -4.71
N LEU A 39 -3.67 11.88 -3.79
CA LEU A 39 -3.50 12.12 -2.37
C LEU A 39 -2.33 11.31 -1.80
N LEU A 40 -2.25 10.03 -2.12
CA LEU A 40 -1.17 9.15 -1.65
C LEU A 40 0.20 9.61 -2.18
N SER A 41 0.27 9.96 -3.46
CA SER A 41 1.51 10.48 -4.07
C SER A 41 1.95 11.80 -3.46
N GLY A 42 1.02 12.72 -3.21
CA GLY A 42 1.30 13.99 -2.53
C GLY A 42 1.78 13.78 -1.08
N LEU A 43 1.18 12.82 -0.38
CA LEU A 43 1.54 12.51 0.99
C LEU A 43 2.98 11.95 1.09
N ILE A 44 3.37 11.02 0.20
CA ILE A 44 4.75 10.48 0.24
C ILE A 44 5.79 11.50 -0.22
N ALA A 45 5.44 12.42 -1.13
CA ALA A 45 6.33 13.51 -1.53
C ALA A 45 6.60 14.45 -0.34
N GLY A 46 5.53 14.92 0.33
CA GLY A 46 5.67 15.75 1.52
C GLY A 46 6.34 15.02 2.69
N ALA A 47 6.13 13.70 2.82
CA ALA A 47 6.84 12.89 3.81
C ALA A 47 8.35 12.83 3.54
N ALA A 48 8.76 12.67 2.27
CA ALA A 48 10.18 12.68 1.89
C ALA A 48 10.86 14.03 2.16
N GLU A 49 10.13 15.13 2.02
CA GLU A 49 10.63 16.48 2.30
C GLU A 49 10.68 16.79 3.80
N SER A 50 9.74 16.23 4.59
CA SER A 50 9.60 16.53 6.01
C SER A 50 10.45 15.64 6.91
N VAL A 51 10.68 14.37 6.55
CA VAL A 51 11.48 13.43 7.34
C VAL A 51 12.96 13.73 7.12
N GLN A 52 13.60 14.23 8.15
CA GLN A 52 15.02 14.58 8.09
C GLN A 52 15.86 13.39 7.65
N GLY A 53 16.75 13.61 6.69
CA GLY A 53 17.63 12.59 6.11
C GLY A 53 16.98 11.80 4.96
N ALA A 54 15.67 11.83 4.78
CA ALA A 54 15.04 11.16 3.66
C ALA A 54 15.30 11.89 2.33
N GLN A 55 15.72 11.16 1.32
CA GLN A 55 15.88 11.65 -0.03
C GLN A 55 14.78 11.10 -0.96
N TYR A 56 14.33 9.90 -0.66
CA TYR A 56 13.29 9.22 -1.43
C TYR A 56 12.30 8.54 -0.51
N ALA A 57 11.06 8.42 -0.97
CA ALA A 57 10.02 7.65 -0.29
C ALA A 57 9.25 6.77 -1.27
N GLY A 58 8.64 5.70 -0.74
CA GLY A 58 7.80 4.81 -1.52
C GLY A 58 6.89 3.96 -0.65
N ILE A 59 5.82 3.45 -1.24
CA ILE A 59 4.90 2.51 -0.61
C ILE A 59 5.01 1.16 -1.32
N THR A 60 5.50 0.18 -0.58
CA THR A 60 5.58 -1.23 -1.00
C THR A 60 4.30 -1.95 -0.62
N VAL A 61 3.73 -2.71 -1.54
CA VAL A 61 2.54 -3.56 -1.32
C VAL A 61 2.90 -5.00 -1.62
N THR A 62 2.50 -5.91 -0.75
CA THR A 62 2.65 -7.35 -0.98
C THR A 62 1.28 -8.00 -1.19
N GLN A 63 1.19 -8.91 -2.15
CA GLN A 63 -0.03 -9.67 -2.44
C GLN A 63 0.32 -11.11 -2.78
N ARG A 64 -0.40 -12.07 -2.20
CA ARG A 64 -0.11 -13.52 -2.33
C ARG A 64 0.06 -14.02 -3.76
N ARG A 65 -0.67 -13.48 -4.72
CA ARG A 65 -0.65 -13.94 -6.12
C ARG A 65 0.10 -13.01 -7.07
N ARG A 66 0.34 -11.77 -6.68
CA ARG A 66 1.00 -10.74 -7.51
C ARG A 66 2.43 -10.45 -7.08
N GLY A 67 2.87 -10.99 -5.93
CA GLY A 67 4.20 -10.71 -5.40
C GLY A 67 4.27 -9.36 -4.72
N ILE A 68 5.31 -8.60 -5.03
CA ILE A 68 5.57 -7.25 -4.52
C ILE A 68 5.30 -6.25 -5.64
N ASP A 69 4.68 -5.15 -5.29
CA ASP A 69 4.38 -4.03 -6.18
C ASP A 69 4.65 -2.71 -5.45
N THR A 70 5.00 -1.66 -6.19
CA THR A 70 5.18 -0.31 -5.67
C THR A 70 3.91 0.49 -5.95
N ALA A 71 3.16 0.82 -4.91
CA ALA A 71 1.91 1.57 -5.05
C ALA A 71 2.13 3.05 -5.35
N ALA A 72 3.21 3.63 -4.80
CA ALA A 72 3.64 5.00 -5.05
C ALA A 72 5.13 5.13 -4.75
N ALA A 73 5.84 6.01 -5.47
CA ALA A 73 7.25 6.28 -5.26
C ALA A 73 7.61 7.70 -5.70
N THR A 74 8.51 8.36 -4.98
CA THR A 74 9.04 9.69 -5.32
C THR A 74 10.19 9.62 -6.32
N HIS A 75 10.78 8.43 -6.51
CA HIS A 75 11.93 8.20 -7.39
C HIS A 75 11.94 6.75 -7.90
N ARG A 76 12.82 6.45 -8.86
CA ARG A 76 13.00 5.09 -9.40
C ARG A 76 13.62 4.09 -8.41
N TYR A 77 14.41 4.57 -7.42
CA TYR A 77 15.10 3.68 -6.49
C TYR A 77 14.16 2.88 -5.59
N PRO A 78 13.10 3.44 -5.00
CA PRO A 78 12.10 2.63 -4.29
C PRO A 78 11.54 1.49 -5.13
N VAL A 79 11.20 1.76 -6.40
CA VAL A 79 10.66 0.72 -7.33
C VAL A 79 11.67 -0.39 -7.55
N LEU A 80 12.92 -0.04 -7.85
CA LEU A 80 14.00 -1.00 -8.08
C LEU A 80 14.30 -1.85 -6.82
N LEU A 81 14.26 -1.22 -5.64
CA LEU A 81 14.44 -1.93 -4.37
C LEU A 81 13.28 -2.91 -4.08
N ASP A 82 12.05 -2.55 -4.44
CA ASP A 82 10.90 -3.45 -4.34
C ASP A 82 11.02 -4.63 -5.30
N GLU A 83 11.46 -4.42 -6.55
CA GLU A 83 11.75 -5.49 -7.50
C GLU A 83 12.83 -6.46 -6.96
N ILE A 84 13.88 -5.93 -6.32
CA ILE A 84 14.94 -6.73 -5.70
C ILE A 84 14.37 -7.53 -4.52
N GLN A 85 13.57 -6.91 -3.65
CA GLN A 85 12.89 -7.60 -2.55
C GLN A 85 11.96 -8.69 -3.06
N GLY A 86 11.24 -8.43 -4.16
CA GLY A 86 10.37 -9.42 -4.81
C GLY A 86 11.14 -10.62 -5.34
N ARG A 87 12.29 -10.38 -5.94
CA ARG A 87 13.15 -11.45 -6.50
C ARG A 87 13.73 -12.35 -5.43
N TYR A 88 14.21 -11.78 -4.34
CA TYR A 88 14.92 -12.53 -3.29
C TYR A 88 14.04 -12.91 -2.10
N GLN A 89 12.82 -12.37 -2.03
CA GLN A 89 11.91 -12.53 -0.88
C GLN A 89 12.58 -12.12 0.45
N GLN A 90 13.44 -11.14 0.39
CA GLN A 90 14.20 -10.57 1.51
C GLN A 90 14.18 -9.05 1.41
N GLY A 91 14.17 -8.37 2.56
CA GLY A 91 14.38 -6.94 2.63
C GLY A 91 13.59 -6.26 3.74
N PRO A 92 13.99 -5.00 4.06
CA PRO A 92 13.43 -4.23 5.17
C PRO A 92 11.94 -3.91 5.00
N CYS A 93 11.51 -3.57 3.78
CA CYS A 93 10.11 -3.20 3.50
C CYS A 93 9.18 -4.42 3.65
N LEU A 94 9.62 -5.59 3.18
CA LEU A 94 8.90 -6.85 3.39
C LEU A 94 8.77 -7.21 4.86
N THR A 95 9.85 -7.07 5.61
CA THR A 95 9.87 -7.35 7.05
C THR A 95 8.93 -6.39 7.79
N ALA A 96 9.01 -5.09 7.52
CA ALA A 96 8.12 -4.09 8.11
C ALA A 96 6.64 -4.37 7.78
N ALA A 97 6.33 -4.65 6.51
CA ALA A 97 4.97 -4.97 6.07
C ALA A 97 4.43 -6.26 6.71
N ALA A 98 5.26 -7.31 6.81
CA ALA A 98 4.84 -8.60 7.35
C ALA A 98 4.61 -8.57 8.86
N LEU A 99 5.50 -7.91 9.61
CA LEU A 99 5.44 -7.82 11.07
C LEU A 99 4.56 -6.67 11.57
N GLN A 100 4.24 -5.69 10.71
CA GLN A 100 3.58 -4.43 11.07
C GLN A 100 4.38 -3.63 12.10
N GLU A 101 5.68 -3.64 11.92
CA GLU A 101 6.64 -3.00 12.79
C GLU A 101 7.48 -1.99 12.01
N ARG A 102 8.25 -1.21 12.77
CA ARG A 102 9.29 -0.34 12.22
C ARG A 102 10.57 -1.14 12.00
N VAL A 103 11.16 -0.95 10.83
CA VAL A 103 12.49 -1.48 10.50
C VAL A 103 13.41 -0.33 10.13
N ARG A 104 14.52 -0.16 10.87
CA ARG A 104 15.59 0.79 10.58
C ARG A 104 16.85 0.06 10.13
N VAL A 105 17.41 0.53 9.04
CA VAL A 105 18.72 0.14 8.50
C VAL A 105 19.60 1.37 8.54
N ASP A 106 20.54 1.40 9.46
CA ASP A 106 21.46 2.53 9.64
C ASP A 106 22.50 2.57 8.51
N ASP A 107 23.03 1.40 8.13
CA ASP A 107 23.94 1.25 7.00
C ASP A 107 23.75 -0.12 6.34
N LEU A 108 23.21 -0.11 5.14
CA LEU A 108 22.94 -1.32 4.37
C LEU A 108 24.21 -2.15 4.08
N VAL A 109 25.38 -1.54 4.02
CA VAL A 109 26.65 -2.27 3.85
C VAL A 109 26.97 -3.18 5.04
N ARG A 110 26.53 -2.79 6.24
CA ARG A 110 26.81 -3.50 7.50
C ARG A 110 25.66 -4.35 8.00
N ASP A 111 24.51 -4.32 7.31
CA ASP A 111 23.30 -5.03 7.73
C ASP A 111 23.24 -6.44 7.13
N ASP A 112 23.40 -7.45 7.96
CA ASP A 112 23.43 -8.86 7.55
C ASP A 112 22.06 -9.54 7.58
N ARG A 113 20.99 -8.83 7.97
CA ARG A 113 19.63 -9.43 8.05
C ARG A 113 19.11 -9.97 6.73
N TRP A 114 19.51 -9.37 5.59
CA TRP A 114 19.03 -9.73 4.26
C TRP A 114 20.18 -9.80 3.24
N PRO A 115 21.03 -10.84 3.29
CA PRO A 115 22.29 -10.88 2.52
C PRO A 115 22.10 -10.85 1.00
N LEU A 116 21.07 -11.52 0.47
CA LEU A 116 20.80 -11.52 -0.98
C LEU A 116 20.26 -10.18 -1.47
N TYR A 117 19.31 -9.61 -0.71
CA TYR A 117 18.79 -8.27 -0.97
C TYR A 117 19.91 -7.22 -0.90
N ARG A 118 20.69 -7.22 0.19
CA ARG A 118 21.81 -6.31 0.39
C ARG A 118 22.77 -6.31 -0.80
N GLY A 119 23.23 -7.49 -1.21
CA GLY A 119 24.19 -7.63 -2.30
C GLY A 119 23.66 -7.10 -3.63
N ALA A 120 22.37 -7.26 -3.92
CA ALA A 120 21.75 -6.76 -5.14
C ALA A 120 21.45 -5.25 -5.06
N ALA A 121 20.95 -4.77 -3.92
CA ALA A 121 20.60 -3.37 -3.71
C ALA A 121 21.82 -2.45 -3.81
N LEU A 122 22.94 -2.81 -3.17
CA LEU A 122 24.20 -2.06 -3.23
C LEU A 122 24.85 -2.02 -4.61
N LYS A 123 24.57 -3.00 -5.47
CA LYS A 123 25.05 -3.00 -6.86
C LYS A 123 24.23 -2.12 -7.80
N GLN A 124 22.95 -1.92 -7.48
CA GLN A 124 21.98 -1.30 -8.39
C GLN A 124 21.50 0.08 -7.93
N THR A 125 21.75 0.42 -6.68
CA THR A 125 21.35 1.70 -6.08
C THR A 125 22.44 2.27 -5.18
N PRO A 126 22.49 3.60 -4.97
CA PRO A 126 23.38 4.22 -4.00
C PRO A 126 22.84 4.18 -2.57
N ILE A 127 21.71 3.52 -2.31
CA ILE A 127 20.99 3.56 -1.03
C ILE A 127 21.80 2.88 0.07
N ARG A 128 21.96 3.60 1.20
CA ARG A 128 22.69 3.17 2.39
C ARG A 128 21.82 3.10 3.64
N SER A 129 20.92 4.06 3.86
CA SER A 129 19.99 4.04 4.99
C SER A 129 18.56 3.81 4.52
N ILE A 130 17.80 3.02 5.29
CA ILE A 130 16.38 2.72 5.01
C ILE A 130 15.61 2.78 6.33
N LEU A 131 14.44 3.43 6.28
CA LEU A 131 13.49 3.46 7.39
C LEU A 131 12.12 3.05 6.87
N SER A 132 11.61 1.91 7.34
CA SER A 132 10.37 1.29 6.87
C SER A 132 9.36 1.16 8.01
N PHE A 133 8.09 1.44 7.71
CA PHE A 133 6.96 1.32 8.64
C PHE A 133 5.89 0.43 8.05
N GLY A 134 5.49 -0.61 8.78
CA GLY A 134 4.30 -1.39 8.44
C GLY A 134 3.05 -0.51 8.53
N MET A 135 2.30 -0.43 7.44
CA MET A 135 1.09 0.42 7.34
C MET A 135 -0.20 -0.37 7.45
N TYR A 136 -0.20 -1.57 6.91
CA TYR A 136 -1.42 -2.33 6.68
C TYR A 136 -1.12 -3.81 6.56
N LYS A 137 -1.99 -4.64 7.15
CA LYS A 137 -1.99 -6.10 6.97
C LYS A 137 -3.40 -6.65 7.05
N GLU A 138 -3.82 -7.35 6.02
CA GLU A 138 -5.09 -8.09 6.00
C GLU A 138 -4.91 -9.41 5.24
N GLY A 139 -5.03 -10.50 5.95
CA GLY A 139 -4.78 -11.83 5.41
C GLY A 139 -3.36 -11.95 4.87
N VAL A 140 -3.25 -12.03 3.55
CA VAL A 140 -1.98 -12.21 2.82
C VAL A 140 -1.50 -10.95 2.11
N SER A 141 -2.22 -9.86 2.26
CA SER A 141 -1.85 -8.56 1.73
C SER A 141 -1.31 -7.67 2.84
N SER A 142 -0.19 -7.01 2.59
CA SER A 142 0.38 -6.05 3.52
C SER A 142 1.04 -4.89 2.77
N ALA A 143 1.27 -3.78 3.47
CA ALA A 143 1.93 -2.61 2.91
C ALA A 143 2.86 -1.96 3.92
N ALA A 144 3.88 -1.26 3.42
CA ALA A 144 4.81 -0.46 4.20
C ALA A 144 5.10 0.87 3.52
N LEU A 145 5.23 1.93 4.32
CA LEU A 145 5.84 3.20 3.91
C LEU A 145 7.33 3.14 4.18
N ASN A 146 8.13 3.57 3.22
CA ASN A 146 9.57 3.46 3.28
C ASN A 146 10.23 4.79 2.91
N PHE A 147 11.30 5.11 3.63
CA PHE A 147 12.20 6.23 3.38
C PHE A 147 13.60 5.70 3.07
N TYR A 148 14.29 6.37 2.16
CA TYR A 148 15.59 5.94 1.68
C TYR A 148 16.56 7.11 1.60
N ALA A 149 17.85 6.83 1.88
CA ALA A 149 18.93 7.79 1.74
C ALA A 149 20.21 7.15 1.21
N GLU A 150 20.99 7.93 0.49
CA GLU A 150 22.30 7.50 -0.07
C GLU A 150 23.42 7.53 0.99
N SER A 151 23.24 8.31 2.07
CA SER A 151 24.18 8.37 3.20
C SER A 151 23.77 7.39 4.30
N PRO A 152 24.73 6.76 5.00
CA PRO A 152 24.46 5.94 6.17
C PRO A 152 24.13 6.78 7.41
N ASN A 153 23.42 6.18 8.36
CA ASN A 153 23.15 6.72 9.70
C ASN A 153 22.39 8.07 9.72
N VAL A 154 21.53 8.32 8.73
CA VAL A 154 20.83 9.61 8.62
C VAL A 154 19.50 9.65 9.38
N PHE A 155 18.91 8.50 9.68
CA PHE A 155 17.62 8.43 10.37
C PHE A 155 17.82 8.35 11.87
N ASP A 156 17.53 9.42 12.58
CA ASP A 156 17.53 9.51 14.04
C ASP A 156 16.12 9.24 14.63
N ASP A 157 15.94 9.44 15.92
CA ASP A 157 14.67 9.23 16.59
C ASP A 157 13.60 10.26 16.16
N GLU A 158 14.01 11.43 15.72
CA GLU A 158 13.10 12.45 15.19
C GLU A 158 12.58 12.07 13.83
N SER A 159 13.44 11.60 12.92
CA SER A 159 13.07 11.01 11.63
C SER A 159 12.09 9.84 11.81
N VAL A 160 12.31 9.02 12.84
CA VAL A 160 11.43 7.90 13.20
C VAL A 160 10.06 8.40 13.64
N ASN A 161 9.97 9.40 14.50
CA ASN A 161 8.69 9.93 14.99
C ASN A 161 7.88 10.59 13.86
N LEU A 162 8.52 11.39 13.01
CA LEU A 162 7.88 11.98 11.84
C LEU A 162 7.44 10.91 10.83
N GLY A 163 8.32 9.96 10.54
CA GLY A 163 8.00 8.85 9.65
C GLY A 163 6.78 8.05 10.13
N LEU A 164 6.63 7.85 11.44
CA LEU A 164 5.46 7.19 12.03
C LEU A 164 4.16 7.98 11.83
N ILE A 165 4.22 9.32 11.97
CA ILE A 165 3.06 10.19 11.68
C ILE A 165 2.62 10.01 10.23
N PHE A 166 3.55 10.14 9.28
CA PHE A 166 3.24 9.98 7.87
C PHE A 166 2.77 8.56 7.53
N ALA A 167 3.36 7.51 8.13
CA ALA A 167 2.93 6.14 7.93
C ALA A 167 1.49 5.90 8.43
N THR A 168 1.11 6.49 9.56
CA THR A 168 -0.25 6.42 10.09
C THR A 168 -1.26 7.06 9.12
N HIS A 169 -0.94 8.23 8.59
CA HIS A 169 -1.81 8.91 7.63
C HIS A 169 -1.85 8.19 6.27
N ALA A 170 -0.72 7.67 5.80
CA ALA A 170 -0.66 6.86 4.60
C ALA A 170 -1.52 5.58 4.73
N ALA A 171 -1.53 4.96 5.92
CA ALA A 171 -2.38 3.82 6.21
C ALA A 171 -3.88 4.16 6.14
N LEU A 172 -4.27 5.33 6.65
CA LEU A 172 -5.67 5.81 6.55
C LEU A 172 -6.09 6.03 5.10
N VAL A 173 -5.27 6.75 4.31
CA VAL A 173 -5.51 6.99 2.87
C VAL A 173 -5.59 5.65 2.12
N TRP A 174 -4.66 4.75 2.39
CA TRP A 174 -4.62 3.42 1.79
C TRP A 174 -5.91 2.62 2.06
N ASN A 175 -6.38 2.63 3.31
CA ASN A 175 -7.62 1.96 3.69
C ASN A 175 -8.85 2.58 3.00
N MET A 176 -8.89 3.91 2.84
CA MET A 176 -9.95 4.59 2.09
C MET A 176 -9.96 4.16 0.63
N MET A 177 -8.79 4.14 -0.05
CA MET A 177 -8.65 3.66 -1.43
C MET A 177 -9.18 2.24 -1.61
N ARG A 178 -8.79 1.35 -0.71
CA ARG A 178 -9.20 -0.05 -0.78
C ARG A 178 -10.70 -0.23 -0.61
N ARG A 179 -11.30 0.50 0.35
CA ARG A 179 -12.75 0.46 0.56
C ARG A 179 -13.52 0.97 -0.66
N ASP A 180 -13.08 2.07 -1.25
CA ASP A 180 -13.69 2.62 -2.45
C ASP A 180 -13.59 1.64 -3.62
N GLN A 181 -12.42 1.05 -3.83
CA GLN A 181 -12.22 0.03 -4.86
C GLN A 181 -13.08 -1.21 -4.63
N GLN A 182 -13.17 -1.72 -3.40
CA GLN A 182 -14.03 -2.85 -3.05
C GLN A 182 -15.50 -2.52 -3.29
N PHE A 183 -15.93 -1.31 -2.94
CA PHE A 183 -17.30 -0.85 -3.19
C PHE A 183 -17.62 -0.78 -4.68
N ARG A 184 -16.74 -0.19 -5.51
CA ARG A 184 -16.91 -0.16 -6.98
C ARG A 184 -16.98 -1.56 -7.58
N VAL A 185 -16.11 -2.47 -7.15
CA VAL A 185 -16.13 -3.87 -7.60
C VAL A 185 -17.43 -4.54 -7.20
N ALA A 186 -17.94 -4.30 -5.99
CA ALA A 186 -19.20 -4.85 -5.51
C ALA A 186 -20.41 -4.34 -6.33
N LEU A 187 -20.45 -3.03 -6.67
CA LEU A 187 -21.50 -2.45 -7.51
C LEU A 187 -21.51 -3.07 -8.93
N VAL A 188 -20.34 -3.10 -9.58
CA VAL A 188 -20.22 -3.70 -10.93
C VAL A 188 -20.60 -5.19 -10.88
N SER A 189 -20.19 -5.90 -9.85
CA SER A 189 -20.56 -7.31 -9.68
C SER A 189 -22.06 -7.50 -9.51
N ARG A 190 -22.73 -6.62 -8.73
CA ARG A 190 -24.18 -6.65 -8.53
C ARG A 190 -24.93 -6.45 -9.84
N ASP A 191 -24.52 -5.50 -10.66
CA ASP A 191 -25.15 -5.20 -11.94
C ASP A 191 -25.02 -6.38 -12.91
N ILE A 192 -23.83 -6.95 -13.05
CA ILE A 192 -23.57 -8.11 -13.91
C ILE A 192 -24.35 -9.34 -13.46
N ILE A 193 -24.40 -9.60 -12.15
CA ILE A 193 -25.19 -10.70 -11.57
C ILE A 193 -26.68 -10.46 -11.83
N GLY A 194 -27.16 -9.23 -11.72
CA GLY A 194 -28.55 -8.86 -12.03
C GLY A 194 -28.91 -9.15 -13.48
N GLN A 195 -28.07 -8.75 -14.43
CA GLN A 195 -28.23 -9.01 -15.85
C GLN A 195 -28.21 -10.53 -16.17
N ALA A 196 -27.27 -11.26 -15.56
CA ALA A 196 -27.20 -12.72 -15.75
C ALA A 196 -28.42 -13.42 -15.19
N LYS A 197 -28.93 -12.99 -14.02
CA LYS A 197 -30.22 -13.49 -13.48
C LYS A 197 -31.36 -13.28 -14.45
N GLY A 198 -31.54 -12.07 -14.99
CA GLY A 198 -32.58 -11.75 -15.96
C GLY A 198 -32.54 -12.68 -17.19
N ARG A 199 -31.34 -12.94 -17.73
CA ARG A 199 -31.14 -13.88 -18.83
C ARG A 199 -31.50 -15.31 -18.48
N LEU A 200 -31.16 -15.79 -17.28
CA LEU A 200 -31.53 -17.15 -16.85
C LEU A 200 -33.04 -17.26 -16.63
N MET A 201 -33.67 -16.26 -16.04
CA MET A 201 -35.11 -16.20 -15.85
C MET A 201 -35.86 -16.31 -17.20
N GLU A 202 -35.44 -15.51 -18.19
CA GLU A 202 -36.03 -15.53 -19.53
C GLU A 202 -35.85 -16.89 -20.24
N ARG A 203 -34.63 -17.43 -20.22
CA ARG A 203 -34.30 -18.67 -20.93
C ARG A 203 -34.87 -19.93 -20.31
N LEU A 204 -34.96 -19.98 -19.00
CA LEU A 204 -35.35 -21.20 -18.26
C LEU A 204 -36.75 -21.12 -17.68
N GLY A 205 -37.45 -19.98 -17.77
CA GLY A 205 -38.74 -19.78 -17.18
C GLY A 205 -38.81 -19.90 -15.68
N ILE A 206 -37.67 -19.53 -14.99
CA ILE A 206 -37.48 -19.64 -13.54
C ILE A 206 -37.57 -18.27 -12.87
N ASP A 207 -37.75 -18.25 -11.56
CA ASP A 207 -37.79 -17.02 -10.81
C ASP A 207 -36.37 -16.47 -10.46
N ALA A 208 -36.33 -15.27 -9.86
CA ALA A 208 -35.08 -14.58 -9.53
C ALA A 208 -34.24 -15.28 -8.45
N ALA A 209 -34.86 -16.03 -7.56
CA ALA A 209 -34.18 -16.79 -6.49
C ALA A 209 -33.54 -18.05 -7.11
N GLU A 210 -34.29 -18.78 -7.92
CA GLU A 210 -33.80 -19.95 -8.67
C GLU A 210 -32.66 -19.56 -9.64
N ALA A 211 -32.76 -18.44 -10.34
CA ALA A 211 -31.72 -17.94 -11.23
C ALA A 211 -30.42 -17.62 -10.46
N PHE A 212 -30.51 -17.08 -9.26
CA PHE A 212 -29.35 -16.83 -8.41
C PHE A 212 -28.71 -18.13 -7.90
N GLU A 213 -29.50 -19.10 -7.45
CA GLU A 213 -28.99 -20.41 -7.04
C GLU A 213 -28.31 -21.14 -8.20
N ARG A 214 -28.80 -21.03 -9.43
CA ARG A 214 -28.14 -21.53 -10.62
C ARG A 214 -26.76 -20.90 -10.84
N LEU A 215 -26.66 -19.57 -10.77
CA LEU A 215 -25.35 -18.88 -10.86
C LEU A 215 -24.38 -19.33 -9.78
N LYS A 216 -24.88 -19.54 -8.57
CA LYS A 216 -24.08 -20.02 -7.44
C LYS A 216 -23.57 -21.45 -7.64
N GLN A 217 -24.42 -22.36 -8.12
CA GLN A 217 -24.04 -23.73 -8.49
C GLN A 217 -22.96 -23.73 -9.58
N MET A 218 -23.15 -22.94 -10.64
CA MET A 218 -22.17 -22.78 -11.72
C MET A 218 -20.83 -22.23 -11.21
N SER A 219 -20.88 -21.26 -10.30
CA SER A 219 -19.69 -20.69 -9.63
C SER A 219 -18.94 -21.75 -8.82
N GLN A 220 -19.65 -22.56 -8.06
CA GLN A 220 -19.07 -23.64 -7.26
C GLN A 220 -18.47 -24.75 -8.13
N TYR A 221 -19.22 -25.19 -9.16
CA TYR A 221 -18.76 -26.24 -10.09
C TYR A 221 -17.51 -25.81 -10.85
N ALA A 222 -17.46 -24.57 -11.33
CA ALA A 222 -16.33 -24.04 -12.08
C ALA A 222 -15.18 -23.53 -11.18
N ASN A 223 -15.34 -23.54 -9.85
CA ASN A 223 -14.43 -22.89 -8.90
C ASN A 223 -14.05 -21.46 -9.33
N THR A 224 -15.03 -20.69 -9.77
CA THR A 224 -14.88 -19.37 -10.37
C THR A 224 -15.78 -18.38 -9.64
N PRO A 225 -15.34 -17.13 -9.36
CA PRO A 225 -16.18 -16.11 -8.73
C PRO A 225 -17.50 -15.90 -9.48
N ILE A 226 -18.62 -15.79 -8.74
CA ILE A 226 -19.96 -15.68 -9.30
C ILE A 226 -20.11 -14.53 -10.31
N ALA A 227 -19.41 -13.40 -10.11
CA ALA A 227 -19.40 -12.27 -11.03
C ALA A 227 -18.77 -12.63 -12.39
N GLN A 228 -17.72 -13.47 -12.41
CA GLN A 228 -17.10 -13.94 -13.65
C GLN A 228 -18.02 -14.94 -14.39
N VAL A 229 -18.70 -15.82 -13.65
CA VAL A 229 -19.73 -16.70 -14.24
C VAL A 229 -20.86 -15.87 -14.84
N ALA A 230 -21.32 -14.86 -14.11
CA ALA A 230 -22.35 -13.93 -14.59
C ALA A 230 -21.92 -13.20 -15.88
N GLN A 231 -20.64 -12.76 -15.98
CA GLN A 231 -20.08 -12.18 -17.21
C GLN A 231 -20.16 -13.15 -18.41
N ARG A 232 -19.83 -14.42 -18.19
CA ARG A 232 -19.91 -15.45 -19.24
C ARG A 232 -21.36 -15.67 -19.69
N VAL A 233 -22.29 -15.76 -18.74
CA VAL A 233 -23.73 -15.87 -19.03
C VAL A 233 -24.23 -14.66 -19.81
N THR A 234 -23.84 -13.43 -19.44
CA THR A 234 -24.23 -12.21 -20.17
C THR A 234 -23.47 -12.05 -21.48
N GLY A 235 -22.27 -12.60 -21.65
CA GLY A 235 -21.50 -12.62 -22.89
C GLY A 235 -21.99 -13.62 -23.95
N GLY A 236 -22.98 -14.44 -23.63
CA GLY A 236 -23.61 -15.36 -24.60
C GLY A 236 -22.97 -16.75 -24.68
N ASP A 237 -22.18 -17.14 -23.66
CA ASP A 237 -21.63 -18.49 -23.58
C ASP A 237 -22.71 -19.52 -23.35
N SER A 238 -23.22 -20.09 -24.48
CA SER A 238 -24.33 -21.06 -24.49
C SER A 238 -23.98 -22.40 -23.83
N SER A 239 -22.69 -22.67 -23.55
CA SER A 239 -22.26 -23.93 -22.94
C SER A 239 -22.60 -24.03 -21.45
N LEU A 240 -22.84 -22.89 -20.80
CA LEU A 240 -23.14 -22.80 -19.37
C LEU A 240 -24.63 -22.88 -19.03
N VAL A 241 -25.51 -22.91 -20.01
CA VAL A 241 -26.96 -22.80 -19.84
C VAL A 241 -27.71 -24.04 -20.37
N LYS A 242 -26.97 -25.15 -20.54
CA LYS A 242 -27.57 -26.47 -20.83
C LYS A 242 -27.86 -27.28 -19.59
#